data_f1b746c2c20c48056d3c88a240721124
#
_entry.id   f1b746c2c20c48056d3c88a240721124
#
_cell.length_a   1.000
_cell.length_b   1.000
_cell.length_c   1.000
_cell.angle_alpha   90.00
_cell.angle_beta   90.00
_cell.angle_gamma   90.00
#
_symmetry.space_group_name_H-M   'P 1'
#
loop_
_entity.id
_entity.type
_entity.pdbx_description
1 polymer ?
#
loop_
_entity_poly.entity_id
_entity_poly.type
_entity_poly.pdbx_seq_one_letter_code
_entity_poly.pdbx_strand_id
1 'polypeptide(L)'
;MNILVLNASPKGQNSTTVHTALYIQALHPEHDFTFLPVGQRIKQIEKDFSPVRAALQKAELILFCYPVYTFIAPYQLHRLIELIKADGVDLTGKFASQITTSKHFYDVTAHRYVEENCLDLGMKVVRGLSADMEDLLAEQGQKEARDFFDHLLFSCEHGVFVPPLGKAPKREKHVYQPTLPATPKQTGKDVVIVTNCAQDDENLQHMIADFRAVLPYESRVVNVRQFPFAGGCLGCFGCAVTGQCVYKDGFDRFLRETIQTADGFVYAFTI
;
A
#
# COMPACT_ATOMS: atom_id res chain seq x y z
N MET A 1 7.01 27.14 1.45
CA MET A 1 6.76 25.93 0.61
C MET A 1 5.38 25.38 0.91
N ASN A 2 4.64 24.96 -0.12
CA ASN A 2 3.35 24.29 0.04
C ASN A 2 3.55 22.77 0.21
N ILE A 3 3.27 22.24 1.38
CA ILE A 3 3.48 20.85 1.75
C ILE A 3 2.13 20.16 1.90
N LEU A 4 1.91 19.12 1.11
CA LEU A 4 0.70 18.30 1.17
C LEU A 4 0.97 17.01 1.94
N VAL A 5 0.32 16.84 3.08
CA VAL A 5 0.38 15.60 3.86
C VAL A 5 -0.84 14.72 3.51
N LEU A 6 -0.57 13.61 2.85
CA LEU A 6 -1.56 12.59 2.49
C LEU A 6 -1.68 11.58 3.64
N ASN A 7 -2.57 11.87 4.58
CA ASN A 7 -2.81 10.97 5.72
C ASN A 7 -3.62 9.75 5.29
N ALA A 8 -2.93 8.65 4.98
CA ALA A 8 -3.54 7.39 4.59
C ALA A 8 -3.87 6.45 5.76
N SER A 9 -3.69 6.93 7.00
CA SER A 9 -4.10 6.15 8.17
C SER A 9 -5.62 6.07 8.29
N PRO A 10 -6.21 4.87 8.44
CA PRO A 10 -7.63 4.73 8.73
C PRO A 10 -8.03 5.30 10.10
N LYS A 11 -7.08 5.51 11.01
CA LYS A 11 -7.30 6.16 12.32
C LYS A 11 -7.41 7.69 12.23
N GLY A 12 -7.15 8.27 11.05
CA GLY A 12 -7.22 9.70 10.81
C GLY A 12 -6.30 10.51 11.73
N GLN A 13 -6.83 11.51 12.40
CA GLN A 13 -6.05 12.37 13.32
C GLN A 13 -5.54 11.65 14.58
N ASN A 14 -6.11 10.51 14.93
CA ASN A 14 -5.65 9.69 16.07
C ASN A 14 -4.51 8.74 15.69
N SER A 15 -3.94 8.91 14.51
CA SER A 15 -2.80 8.12 14.06
C SER A 15 -1.49 8.66 14.59
N THR A 16 -0.67 7.82 15.22
CA THR A 16 0.68 8.18 15.66
C THR A 16 1.52 8.72 14.50
N THR A 17 1.37 8.15 13.30
CA THR A 17 2.08 8.61 12.10
C THR A 17 1.76 10.07 11.76
N VAL A 18 0.49 10.48 11.90
CA VAL A 18 0.09 11.88 11.68
C VAL A 18 0.65 12.79 12.77
N HIS A 19 0.77 12.30 14.00
CA HIS A 19 1.36 13.10 15.08
C HIS A 19 2.82 13.48 14.77
N THR A 20 3.59 12.62 14.10
CA THR A 20 4.94 12.97 13.62
C THR A 20 4.89 14.12 12.62
N ALA A 21 3.98 14.09 11.66
CA ALA A 21 3.82 15.19 10.72
C ALA A 21 3.33 16.49 11.37
N LEU A 22 2.43 16.41 12.36
CA LEU A 22 1.99 17.56 13.16
C LEU A 22 3.10 18.14 14.04
N TYR A 23 3.95 17.27 14.61
CA TYR A 23 5.13 17.70 15.35
C TYR A 23 6.09 18.48 14.47
N ILE A 24 6.37 17.98 13.26
CA ILE A 24 7.18 18.66 12.25
C ILE A 24 6.56 20.02 11.87
N GLN A 25 5.25 20.06 11.59
CA GLN A 25 4.53 21.30 11.30
C GLN A 25 4.69 22.35 12.40
N ALA A 26 4.60 21.92 13.66
CA ALA A 26 4.72 22.84 14.81
C ALA A 26 6.12 23.46 14.92
N LEU A 27 7.15 22.77 14.43
CA LEU A 27 8.53 23.26 14.43
C LEU A 27 8.85 24.16 13.22
N HIS A 28 8.06 24.07 12.15
CA HIS A 28 8.28 24.77 10.88
C HIS A 28 7.05 25.61 10.45
N PRO A 29 6.64 26.60 11.28
CA PRO A 29 5.46 27.43 11.01
C PRO A 29 5.59 28.31 9.78
N GLU A 30 6.79 28.46 9.20
CA GLU A 30 7.07 29.20 7.98
C GLU A 30 6.62 28.48 6.71
N HIS A 31 6.20 27.20 6.81
CA HIS A 31 5.70 26.41 5.68
C HIS A 31 4.20 26.15 5.77
N ASP A 32 3.54 26.11 4.62
CA ASP A 32 2.11 25.86 4.50
C ASP A 32 1.82 24.35 4.43
N PHE A 33 1.37 23.77 5.55
CA PHE A 33 0.97 22.37 5.60
C PHE A 33 -0.53 22.20 5.34
N THR A 34 -0.87 21.39 4.36
CA THR A 34 -2.26 20.95 4.09
C THR A 34 -2.38 19.46 4.36
N PHE A 35 -3.32 19.06 5.23
CA PHE A 35 -3.56 17.65 5.57
C PHE A 35 -4.81 17.13 4.87
N LEU A 36 -4.67 16.10 4.05
CA LEU A 36 -5.78 15.38 3.45
C LEU A 36 -6.02 14.04 4.18
N PRO A 37 -7.20 13.82 4.78
CA PRO A 37 -7.52 12.60 5.52
C PRO A 37 -7.92 11.45 4.57
N VAL A 38 -6.98 10.99 3.75
CA VAL A 38 -7.17 9.95 2.73
C VAL A 38 -7.73 8.66 3.32
N GLY A 39 -7.12 8.20 4.43
CA GLY A 39 -7.48 6.93 5.07
C GLY A 39 -8.95 6.85 5.48
N GLN A 40 -9.53 7.98 5.91
CA GLN A 40 -10.93 8.05 6.33
C GLN A 40 -11.89 8.38 5.18
N ARG A 41 -11.38 8.99 4.10
CA ARG A 41 -12.22 9.54 3.02
C ARG A 41 -12.03 8.83 1.69
N ILE A 42 -11.34 7.70 1.63
CA ILE A 42 -11.03 7.04 0.36
C ILE A 42 -12.29 6.76 -0.49
N LYS A 43 -13.41 6.35 0.13
CA LYS A 43 -14.68 6.13 -0.57
C LYS A 43 -15.34 7.40 -1.11
N GLN A 44 -15.04 8.55 -0.54
CA GLN A 44 -15.49 9.85 -1.05
C GLN A 44 -14.58 10.30 -2.18
N ILE A 45 -13.26 10.09 -2.02
CA ILE A 45 -12.23 10.39 -3.03
C ILE A 45 -12.45 9.56 -4.30
N GLU A 46 -12.90 8.30 -4.19
CA GLU A 46 -13.29 7.46 -5.32
C GLU A 46 -14.46 8.06 -6.13
N LYS A 47 -15.37 8.77 -5.47
CA LYS A 47 -16.53 9.40 -6.12
C LYS A 47 -16.20 10.76 -6.75
N ASP A 48 -15.33 11.51 -6.08
CA ASP A 48 -14.87 12.82 -6.54
C ASP A 48 -13.40 13.04 -6.17
N PHE A 49 -12.55 12.92 -7.18
CA PHE A 49 -11.11 13.09 -7.03
C PHE A 49 -10.66 14.56 -7.15
N SER A 50 -11.54 15.47 -7.57
CA SER A 50 -11.18 16.87 -7.86
C SER A 50 -10.53 17.62 -6.70
N PRO A 51 -10.95 17.47 -5.42
CA PRO A 51 -10.27 18.13 -4.31
C PRO A 51 -8.83 17.63 -4.10
N VAL A 52 -8.59 16.33 -4.33
CA VAL A 52 -7.25 15.74 -4.23
C VAL A 52 -6.37 16.23 -5.38
N ARG A 53 -6.89 16.24 -6.60
CA ARG A 53 -6.19 16.80 -7.77
C ARG A 53 -5.75 18.24 -7.52
N ALA A 54 -6.64 19.11 -7.06
CA ALA A 54 -6.33 20.50 -6.78
C ALA A 54 -5.23 20.65 -5.71
N ALA A 55 -5.27 19.84 -4.65
CA ALA A 55 -4.25 19.85 -3.61
C ALA A 55 -2.90 19.33 -4.14
N LEU A 56 -2.88 18.26 -4.93
CA LEU A 56 -1.68 17.73 -5.56
C LEU A 56 -1.03 18.74 -6.52
N GLN A 57 -1.84 19.46 -7.30
CA GLN A 57 -1.36 20.49 -8.22
C GLN A 57 -0.70 21.67 -7.49
N LYS A 58 -1.27 22.10 -6.35
CA LYS A 58 -0.75 23.20 -5.54
C LYS A 58 0.54 22.85 -4.79
N ALA A 59 0.72 21.59 -4.40
CA ALA A 59 1.83 21.13 -3.59
C ALA A 59 3.18 21.24 -4.33
N GLU A 60 4.23 21.63 -3.61
CA GLU A 60 5.63 21.56 -4.02
C GLU A 60 6.28 20.27 -3.48
N LEU A 61 5.88 19.89 -2.27
CA LEU A 61 6.30 18.67 -1.59
C LEU A 61 5.06 17.85 -1.17
N ILE A 62 5.08 16.56 -1.46
CA ILE A 62 4.02 15.62 -1.08
C ILE A 62 4.59 14.61 -0.07
N LEU A 63 4.02 14.59 1.13
CA LEU A 63 4.35 13.66 2.21
C LEU A 63 3.29 12.57 2.33
N PHE A 64 3.65 11.34 2.01
CA PHE A 64 2.82 10.17 2.26
C PHE A 64 2.96 9.74 3.71
N CYS A 65 1.88 9.87 4.49
CA CYS A 65 1.88 9.63 5.92
C CYS A 65 0.95 8.44 6.24
N TYR A 66 1.53 7.28 6.66
CA TYR A 66 0.75 6.05 6.81
C TYR A 66 1.38 5.05 7.79
N PRO A 67 0.55 4.26 8.51
CA PRO A 67 1.03 3.12 9.27
C PRO A 67 1.36 1.94 8.35
N VAL A 68 2.32 1.12 8.73
CA VAL A 68 2.63 -0.12 8.03
C VAL A 68 1.87 -1.28 8.68
N TYR A 69 1.16 -2.05 7.87
CA TYR A 69 0.43 -3.23 8.30
C TYR A 69 1.00 -4.46 7.60
N THR A 70 1.62 -5.34 8.38
CA THR A 70 2.18 -6.60 7.85
C THR A 70 3.08 -6.34 6.63
N PHE A 71 4.10 -5.49 6.79
CA PHE A 71 5.11 -5.09 5.80
C PHE A 71 4.64 -4.16 4.67
N ILE A 72 3.34 -3.92 4.50
CA ILE A 72 2.81 -3.16 3.38
C ILE A 72 2.06 -1.89 3.82
N ALA A 73 1.88 -0.99 2.86
CA ALA A 73 1.06 0.20 3.04
C ALA A 73 -0.43 -0.18 3.18
N PRO A 74 -1.26 0.65 3.85
CA PRO A 74 -2.68 0.38 3.97
C PRO A 74 -3.40 0.40 2.61
N TYR A 75 -4.46 -0.39 2.48
CA TYR A 75 -5.32 -0.40 1.29
C TYR A 75 -5.69 1.00 0.78
N GLN A 76 -5.97 1.92 1.68
CA GLN A 76 -6.37 3.28 1.34
C GLN A 76 -5.28 4.05 0.59
N LEU A 77 -4.01 3.77 0.89
CA LEU A 77 -2.89 4.36 0.16
C LEU A 77 -2.71 3.72 -1.22
N HIS A 78 -2.80 2.41 -1.31
CA HIS A 78 -2.78 1.72 -2.60
C HIS A 78 -3.86 2.29 -3.51
N ARG A 79 -5.09 2.39 -3.00
CA ARG A 79 -6.22 2.92 -3.76
C ARG A 79 -6.04 4.38 -4.17
N LEU A 80 -5.48 5.22 -3.30
CA LEU A 80 -5.17 6.60 -3.66
C LEU A 80 -4.16 6.67 -4.82
N ILE A 81 -3.08 5.86 -4.77
CA ILE A 81 -2.07 5.83 -5.83
C ILE A 81 -2.68 5.39 -7.17
N GLU A 82 -3.56 4.39 -7.16
CA GLU A 82 -4.32 3.98 -8.35
C GLU A 82 -5.16 5.15 -8.91
N LEU A 83 -5.85 5.88 -8.04
CA LEU A 83 -6.65 7.03 -8.45
C LEU A 83 -5.80 8.17 -9.01
N ILE A 84 -4.64 8.44 -8.43
CA ILE A 84 -3.68 9.43 -8.96
C ILE A 84 -3.23 9.03 -10.38
N LYS A 85 -2.86 7.75 -10.57
CA LYS A 85 -2.45 7.24 -11.89
C LYS A 85 -3.60 7.28 -12.90
N ALA A 86 -4.81 6.92 -12.50
CA ALA A 86 -5.99 6.94 -13.36
C ALA A 86 -6.45 8.35 -13.74
N ASP A 87 -6.28 9.31 -12.84
CA ASP A 87 -6.61 10.72 -13.07
C ASP A 87 -5.64 11.39 -14.07
N GLY A 88 -4.38 10.97 -14.07
CA GLY A 88 -3.34 11.50 -14.94
C GLY A 88 -2.84 12.89 -14.54
N VAL A 89 -3.04 13.32 -13.28
CA VAL A 89 -2.50 14.58 -12.78
C VAL A 89 -0.99 14.62 -12.92
N ASP A 90 -0.46 15.70 -13.51
CA ASP A 90 0.99 15.87 -13.70
C ASP A 90 1.67 16.19 -12.35
N LEU A 91 2.50 15.27 -11.90
CA LEU A 91 3.32 15.42 -10.69
C LEU A 91 4.82 15.50 -11.02
N THR A 92 5.16 15.62 -12.29
CA THR A 92 6.55 15.66 -12.76
C THR A 92 7.34 16.76 -12.08
N GLY A 93 8.46 16.39 -11.49
CA GLY A 93 9.40 17.28 -10.83
C GLY A 93 9.01 17.76 -9.43
N LYS A 94 7.82 17.44 -8.92
CA LYS A 94 7.43 17.67 -7.52
C LYS A 94 8.22 16.74 -6.60
N PHE A 95 8.53 17.23 -5.39
CA PHE A 95 9.19 16.40 -4.39
C PHE A 95 8.21 15.48 -3.70
N ALA A 96 8.66 14.27 -3.36
CA ALA A 96 7.92 13.29 -2.60
C ALA A 96 8.79 12.67 -1.50
N SER A 97 8.20 12.47 -0.34
CA SER A 97 8.79 11.69 0.73
C SER A 97 7.68 11.00 1.53
N GLN A 98 8.06 10.23 2.56
CA GLN A 98 7.09 9.48 3.34
C GLN A 98 7.46 9.44 4.81
N ILE A 99 6.43 9.38 5.65
CA ILE A 99 6.54 9.16 7.09
C ILE A 99 5.73 7.91 7.40
N THR A 100 6.38 6.91 7.97
CA THR A 100 5.72 5.66 8.36
C THR A 100 5.83 5.44 9.86
N THR A 101 4.93 4.61 10.36
CA THR A 101 5.02 4.06 11.72
C THR A 101 4.90 2.54 11.65
N SER A 102 5.94 1.87 12.15
CA SER A 102 6.02 0.41 12.22
C SER A 102 6.91 -0.02 13.39
N LYS A 103 7.32 -1.27 13.43
CA LYS A 103 8.47 -1.73 14.22
C LYS A 103 9.72 -1.71 13.32
N HIS A 104 10.19 -0.51 13.00
CA HIS A 104 11.35 -0.19 12.16
C HIS A 104 11.48 -1.07 10.91
N PHE A 105 12.38 -2.03 10.86
CA PHE A 105 12.73 -2.83 9.68
C PHE A 105 11.58 -3.56 8.96
N TYR A 106 10.36 -3.51 9.47
CA TYR A 106 9.19 -4.13 8.82
C TYR A 106 8.53 -3.26 7.75
N ASP A 107 9.04 -2.08 7.47
CA ASP A 107 8.44 -1.12 6.54
C ASP A 107 9.15 -1.01 5.17
N VAL A 108 10.25 -1.73 4.97
CA VAL A 108 11.06 -1.65 3.73
C VAL A 108 10.22 -1.86 2.47
N THR A 109 9.34 -2.87 2.46
CA THR A 109 8.47 -3.15 1.31
C THR A 109 7.46 -2.02 1.07
N ALA A 110 6.88 -1.47 2.14
CA ALA A 110 5.94 -0.35 2.04
C ALA A 110 6.62 0.92 1.51
N HIS A 111 7.82 1.23 2.01
CA HIS A 111 8.62 2.37 1.54
C HIS A 111 8.93 2.23 0.06
N ARG A 112 9.44 1.07 -0.35
CA ARG A 112 9.79 0.81 -1.74
C ARG A 112 8.60 0.93 -2.68
N TYR A 113 7.44 0.40 -2.28
CA TYR A 113 6.21 0.53 -3.04
C TYR A 113 5.85 2.00 -3.31
N VAL A 114 5.88 2.85 -2.29
CA VAL A 114 5.55 4.28 -2.45
C VAL A 114 6.61 5.00 -3.30
N GLU A 115 7.90 4.75 -3.04
CA GLU A 115 9.02 5.33 -3.80
C GLU A 115 8.93 5.00 -5.29
N GLU A 116 8.76 3.72 -5.64
CA GLU A 116 8.66 3.29 -7.04
C GLU A 116 7.46 3.93 -7.74
N ASN A 117 6.30 4.01 -7.08
CA ASN A 117 5.13 4.68 -7.64
C ASN A 117 5.33 6.19 -7.81
N CYS A 118 6.04 6.86 -6.90
CA CYS A 118 6.39 8.28 -7.05
C CYS A 118 7.35 8.49 -8.22
N LEU A 119 8.35 7.61 -8.39
CA LEU A 119 9.26 7.64 -9.55
C LEU A 119 8.52 7.43 -10.87
N ASP A 120 7.56 6.49 -10.93
CA ASP A 120 6.69 6.27 -12.09
C ASP A 120 5.88 7.52 -12.46
N LEU A 121 5.48 8.30 -11.46
CA LEU A 121 4.75 9.58 -11.63
C LEU A 121 5.67 10.77 -11.93
N GLY A 122 6.97 10.53 -12.14
CA GLY A 122 7.95 11.57 -12.48
C GLY A 122 8.35 12.48 -11.31
N MET A 123 8.07 12.07 -10.08
CA MET A 123 8.39 12.83 -8.87
C MET A 123 9.87 12.68 -8.48
N LYS A 124 10.38 13.66 -7.75
CA LYS A 124 11.71 13.65 -7.13
C LYS A 124 11.59 13.06 -5.73
N VAL A 125 12.05 11.83 -5.56
CA VAL A 125 11.90 11.09 -4.30
C VAL A 125 13.06 11.38 -3.36
N VAL A 126 12.75 11.73 -2.11
CA VAL A 126 13.69 11.80 -0.99
C VAL A 126 13.33 10.71 0.00
N ARG A 127 14.34 10.04 0.56
CA ARG A 127 14.15 8.93 1.51
C ARG A 127 13.24 9.34 2.66
N GLY A 128 12.30 8.46 3.01
CA GLY A 128 11.33 8.69 4.07
C GLY A 128 11.84 8.38 5.48
N LEU A 129 11.05 8.79 6.47
CA LEU A 129 11.23 8.48 7.90
C LEU A 129 10.52 7.17 8.24
N SER A 130 11.28 6.21 8.76
CA SER A 130 10.78 5.00 9.40
C SER A 130 10.76 5.20 10.91
N ALA A 131 9.58 5.41 11.49
CA ALA A 131 9.41 5.66 12.92
C ALA A 131 8.73 4.48 13.62
N ASP A 132 8.99 4.31 14.93
CA ASP A 132 8.18 3.49 15.81
C ASP A 132 7.05 4.33 16.44
N MET A 133 6.04 3.66 16.96
CA MET A 133 4.89 4.31 17.59
C MET A 133 5.24 5.15 18.81
N GLU A 134 6.35 4.85 19.47
CA GLU A 134 6.79 5.49 20.71
C GLU A 134 7.91 6.52 20.52
N ASP A 135 8.43 6.68 19.29
CA ASP A 135 9.59 7.52 19.01
C ASP A 135 9.40 8.98 19.46
N LEU A 136 8.23 9.56 19.23
CA LEU A 136 7.95 10.93 19.68
C LEU A 136 7.88 11.12 21.19
N LEU A 137 7.80 10.03 21.97
CA LEU A 137 7.86 10.08 23.43
C LEU A 137 9.31 10.16 23.96
N ALA A 138 10.29 9.91 23.09
CA ALA A 138 11.71 9.93 23.42
C ALA A 138 12.43 11.07 22.68
N GLU A 139 13.43 11.65 23.33
CA GLU A 139 14.24 12.75 22.77
C GLU A 139 14.94 12.34 21.46
N GLN A 140 15.41 11.09 21.40
CA GLN A 140 16.05 10.55 20.21
C GLN A 140 15.09 10.51 19.00
N GLY A 141 13.89 9.99 19.16
CA GLY A 141 12.91 9.93 18.06
C GLY A 141 12.42 11.32 17.64
N GLN A 142 12.29 12.25 18.59
CA GLN A 142 12.02 13.65 18.26
C GLN A 142 13.16 14.28 17.44
N LYS A 143 14.41 13.95 17.78
CA LYS A 143 15.59 14.39 17.02
C LYS A 143 15.57 13.80 15.60
N GLU A 144 15.29 12.51 15.48
CA GLU A 144 15.22 11.84 14.16
C GLU A 144 14.14 12.45 13.25
N ALA A 145 13.00 12.82 13.82
CA ALA A 145 11.95 13.50 13.08
C ALA A 145 12.38 14.90 12.58
N ARG A 146 13.12 15.66 13.41
CA ARG A 146 13.71 16.96 13.04
C ARG A 146 14.76 16.79 11.94
N ASP A 147 15.76 15.93 12.19
CA ASP A 147 16.86 15.68 11.25
C ASP A 147 16.34 15.22 9.87
N PHE A 148 15.31 14.36 9.88
CA PHE A 148 14.62 13.94 8.64
C PHE A 148 14.07 15.13 7.88
N PHE A 149 13.32 16.00 8.54
CA PHE A 149 12.67 17.10 7.85
C PHE A 149 13.66 18.20 7.41
N ASP A 150 14.67 18.47 8.20
CA ASP A 150 15.77 19.38 7.82
C ASP A 150 16.50 18.86 6.58
N HIS A 151 16.79 17.53 6.53
CA HIS A 151 17.37 16.92 5.34
C HIS A 151 16.43 16.97 4.13
N LEU A 152 15.13 16.82 4.35
CA LEU A 152 14.13 16.90 3.28
C LEU A 152 14.05 18.33 2.71
N LEU A 153 14.05 19.35 3.55
CA LEU A 153 14.10 20.75 3.13
C LEU A 153 15.38 21.06 2.35
N PHE A 154 16.53 20.64 2.87
CA PHE A 154 17.81 20.78 2.18
C PHE A 154 17.77 20.11 0.79
N SER A 155 17.19 18.91 0.72
CA SER A 155 17.07 18.16 -0.53
C SER A 155 16.17 18.86 -1.55
N CYS A 156 15.08 19.47 -1.10
CA CYS A 156 14.18 20.26 -1.94
C CYS A 156 14.89 21.51 -2.47
N GLU A 157 15.62 22.22 -1.62
CA GLU A 157 16.31 23.45 -1.97
C GLU A 157 17.47 23.22 -2.96
N HIS A 158 18.24 22.14 -2.75
CA HIS A 158 19.43 21.84 -3.54
C HIS A 158 19.18 20.84 -4.69
N GLY A 159 17.95 20.39 -4.87
CA GLY A 159 17.61 19.44 -5.93
C GLY A 159 18.24 18.05 -5.74
N VAL A 160 18.43 17.60 -4.50
CA VAL A 160 18.98 16.28 -4.16
C VAL A 160 17.83 15.29 -4.04
N PHE A 161 17.84 14.22 -4.83
CA PHE A 161 16.80 13.19 -4.82
C PHE A 161 17.32 11.86 -5.34
N VAL A 162 16.58 10.78 -5.07
CA VAL A 162 16.90 9.44 -5.59
C VAL A 162 16.69 9.47 -7.11
N PRO A 163 17.72 9.15 -7.92
CA PRO A 163 17.55 9.10 -9.35
C PRO A 163 16.60 7.96 -9.74
N PRO A 164 15.69 8.18 -10.71
CA PRO A 164 14.85 7.11 -11.20
C PRO A 164 15.70 5.99 -11.81
N LEU A 165 15.32 4.75 -11.54
CA LEU A 165 15.87 3.62 -12.27
C LEU A 165 15.61 3.83 -13.76
N GLY A 166 16.58 3.52 -14.61
CA GLY A 166 16.44 3.64 -16.06
C GLY A 166 15.17 2.93 -16.54
N LYS A 167 14.54 3.45 -17.60
CA LYS A 167 13.33 2.84 -18.17
C LYS A 167 13.57 1.35 -18.42
N ALA A 168 12.77 0.51 -17.78
CA ALA A 168 12.77 -0.91 -18.08
C ALA A 168 12.49 -1.11 -19.59
N PRO A 169 13.21 -2.00 -20.27
CA PRO A 169 12.92 -2.29 -21.66
C PRO A 169 11.45 -2.71 -21.77
N LYS A 170 10.77 -2.22 -22.83
CA LYS A 170 9.41 -2.68 -23.13
C LYS A 170 9.43 -4.20 -23.25
N ARG A 171 8.82 -4.87 -22.30
CA ARG A 171 8.62 -6.32 -22.37
C ARG A 171 7.48 -6.58 -23.35
N GLU A 172 7.71 -7.45 -24.33
CA GLU A 172 6.63 -8.01 -25.12
C GLU A 172 5.71 -8.80 -24.18
N LYS A 173 4.40 -8.63 -24.34
CA LYS A 173 3.43 -9.43 -23.59
C LYS A 173 3.44 -10.83 -24.19
N HIS A 174 4.08 -11.76 -23.47
CA HIS A 174 3.96 -13.19 -23.78
C HIS A 174 2.83 -13.79 -22.95
N VAL A 175 1.89 -14.42 -23.63
CA VAL A 175 0.89 -15.26 -22.96
C VAL A 175 1.52 -16.61 -22.70
N TYR A 176 1.62 -16.98 -21.44
CA TYR A 176 2.15 -18.26 -21.04
C TYR A 176 1.28 -19.40 -21.57
N GLN A 177 1.89 -20.40 -22.18
CA GLN A 177 1.22 -21.59 -22.71
C GLN A 177 1.56 -22.79 -21.79
N PRO A 178 0.53 -23.47 -21.23
CA PRO A 178 0.76 -24.65 -20.42
C PRO A 178 1.38 -25.79 -21.24
N THR A 179 2.38 -26.44 -20.67
CA THR A 179 3.08 -27.55 -21.33
C THR A 179 3.29 -28.76 -20.42
N LEU A 180 2.87 -28.67 -19.16
CA LEU A 180 3.15 -29.69 -18.16
C LEU A 180 2.10 -30.82 -18.16
N PRO A 181 2.52 -32.09 -18.07
CA PRO A 181 1.59 -33.19 -17.94
C PRO A 181 0.90 -33.18 -16.57
N ALA A 182 -0.34 -33.61 -16.55
CA ALA A 182 -1.09 -33.75 -15.30
C ALA A 182 -0.47 -34.82 -14.39
N THR A 183 -0.37 -34.50 -13.11
CA THR A 183 0.09 -35.45 -12.07
C THR A 183 -1.12 -36.17 -11.46
N PRO A 184 -1.05 -37.48 -11.22
CA PRO A 184 -2.11 -38.22 -10.52
C PRO A 184 -2.38 -37.61 -9.15
N LYS A 185 -3.66 -37.46 -8.81
CA LYS A 185 -4.08 -36.86 -7.55
C LYS A 185 -4.04 -37.88 -6.40
N GLN A 186 -3.59 -37.40 -5.26
CA GLN A 186 -3.62 -38.15 -3.99
C GLN A 186 -4.74 -37.58 -3.12
N THR A 187 -5.27 -38.40 -2.25
CA THR A 187 -6.26 -38.00 -1.25
C THR A 187 -5.60 -37.60 0.08
N GLY A 188 -6.32 -36.90 0.94
CA GLY A 188 -5.94 -36.64 2.32
C GLY A 188 -5.33 -35.23 2.58
N LYS A 189 -5.22 -34.39 1.56
CA LYS A 189 -4.85 -32.99 1.71
C LYS A 189 -5.78 -32.08 0.91
N ASP A 190 -6.20 -30.97 1.51
CA ASP A 190 -6.94 -29.89 0.86
C ASP A 190 -6.01 -28.69 0.65
N VAL A 191 -5.87 -28.27 -0.60
CA VAL A 191 -5.07 -27.09 -0.96
C VAL A 191 -5.99 -26.02 -1.53
N VAL A 192 -5.95 -24.84 -0.93
CA VAL A 192 -6.70 -23.69 -1.43
C VAL A 192 -5.78 -22.72 -2.19
N ILE A 193 -6.20 -22.38 -3.40
CA ILE A 193 -5.55 -21.34 -4.23
C ILE A 193 -6.40 -20.08 -4.11
N VAL A 194 -5.88 -19.08 -3.42
CA VAL A 194 -6.53 -17.79 -3.27
C VAL A 194 -6.02 -16.84 -4.37
N THR A 195 -6.94 -16.27 -5.14
CA THR A 195 -6.59 -15.44 -6.29
C THR A 195 -7.48 -14.20 -6.42
N ASN A 196 -6.98 -13.17 -7.08
CA ASN A 196 -7.75 -12.00 -7.54
C ASN A 196 -7.93 -12.00 -9.07
N CYS A 197 -7.72 -13.13 -9.72
CA CYS A 197 -7.70 -13.28 -11.18
C CYS A 197 -8.94 -12.65 -11.85
N ALA A 198 -8.71 -11.79 -12.83
CA ALA A 198 -9.75 -11.25 -13.67
C ALA A 198 -10.12 -12.23 -14.81
N GLN A 199 -11.25 -11.98 -15.46
CA GLN A 199 -11.70 -12.86 -16.56
C GLN A 199 -10.78 -12.82 -17.78
N ASP A 200 -10.11 -11.69 -17.99
CA ASP A 200 -9.18 -11.41 -19.10
C ASP A 200 -7.69 -11.64 -18.72
N ASP A 201 -7.44 -12.17 -17.51
CA ASP A 201 -6.08 -12.46 -17.06
C ASP A 201 -5.65 -13.89 -17.44
N GLU A 202 -5.44 -14.09 -18.74
CA GLU A 202 -5.11 -15.39 -19.33
C GLU A 202 -3.83 -15.99 -18.72
N ASN A 203 -2.80 -15.16 -18.45
CA ASN A 203 -1.55 -15.65 -17.90
C ASN A 203 -1.72 -16.28 -16.51
N LEU A 204 -2.41 -15.58 -15.62
CA LEU A 204 -2.65 -16.09 -14.27
C LEU A 204 -3.57 -17.30 -14.30
N GLN A 205 -4.57 -17.33 -15.17
CA GLN A 205 -5.43 -18.51 -15.36
C GLN A 205 -4.63 -19.74 -15.80
N HIS A 206 -3.74 -19.59 -16.77
CA HIS A 206 -2.87 -20.66 -17.24
C HIS A 206 -1.90 -21.12 -16.15
N MET A 207 -1.29 -20.19 -15.42
CA MET A 207 -0.39 -20.54 -14.30
C MET A 207 -1.12 -21.30 -13.19
N ILE A 208 -2.34 -20.90 -12.84
CA ILE A 208 -3.18 -21.63 -11.88
C ILE A 208 -3.53 -23.02 -12.42
N ALA A 209 -3.89 -23.14 -13.69
CA ALA A 209 -4.21 -24.41 -14.31
C ALA A 209 -3.01 -25.38 -14.28
N ASP A 210 -1.83 -24.92 -14.64
CA ASP A 210 -0.59 -25.69 -14.61
C ASP A 210 -0.22 -26.12 -13.19
N PHE A 211 -0.27 -25.18 -12.26
CA PHE A 211 -0.02 -25.51 -10.85
C PHE A 211 -0.97 -26.62 -10.37
N ARG A 212 -2.25 -26.51 -10.71
CA ARG A 212 -3.24 -27.55 -10.37
C ARG A 212 -2.97 -28.87 -11.07
N ALA A 213 -2.46 -28.86 -12.30
CA ALA A 213 -2.13 -30.07 -13.04
C ALA A 213 -0.98 -30.85 -12.39
N VAL A 214 0.08 -30.16 -11.95
CA VAL A 214 1.26 -30.79 -11.34
C VAL A 214 1.14 -31.02 -9.84
N LEU A 215 0.24 -30.32 -9.15
CA LEU A 215 0.01 -30.53 -7.73
C LEU A 215 -0.50 -31.96 -7.48
N PRO A 216 0.12 -32.75 -6.59
CA PRO A 216 -0.33 -34.13 -6.35
C PRO A 216 -1.60 -34.25 -5.49
N TYR A 217 -2.17 -33.14 -5.04
CA TYR A 217 -3.38 -33.11 -4.21
C TYR A 217 -4.53 -32.41 -4.92
N GLU A 218 -5.75 -32.69 -4.50
CA GLU A 218 -6.89 -31.91 -4.93
C GLU A 218 -6.76 -30.45 -4.46
N SER A 219 -7.25 -29.54 -5.27
CA SER A 219 -7.19 -28.11 -4.97
C SER A 219 -8.46 -27.38 -5.39
N ARG A 220 -8.85 -26.42 -4.59
CA ARG A 220 -9.98 -25.53 -4.86
C ARG A 220 -9.48 -24.10 -5.07
N VAL A 221 -10.10 -23.40 -5.99
CA VAL A 221 -9.76 -22.00 -6.30
C VAL A 221 -10.78 -21.08 -5.64
N VAL A 222 -10.31 -20.13 -4.90
CA VAL A 222 -11.11 -19.09 -4.24
C VAL A 222 -10.73 -17.73 -4.81
N ASN A 223 -11.61 -17.16 -5.64
CA ASN A 223 -11.37 -15.85 -6.21
C ASN A 223 -11.95 -14.78 -5.29
N VAL A 224 -11.07 -14.08 -4.57
CA VAL A 224 -11.48 -13.02 -3.62
C VAL A 224 -12.00 -11.76 -4.32
N ARG A 225 -11.76 -11.60 -5.63
CA ARG A 225 -12.34 -10.50 -6.41
C ARG A 225 -13.87 -10.53 -6.43
N GLN A 226 -14.45 -11.71 -6.28
CA GLN A 226 -15.90 -11.91 -6.26
C GLN A 226 -16.52 -11.67 -4.87
N PHE A 227 -15.70 -11.49 -3.83
CA PHE A 227 -16.20 -11.25 -2.48
C PHE A 227 -16.61 -9.79 -2.30
N PRO A 228 -17.81 -9.50 -1.76
CA PRO A 228 -18.33 -8.13 -1.63
C PRO A 228 -17.75 -7.42 -0.39
N PHE A 229 -16.46 -7.12 -0.42
CA PHE A 229 -15.79 -6.44 0.68
C PHE A 229 -16.42 -5.06 0.98
N ALA A 230 -16.68 -4.78 2.26
CA ALA A 230 -17.09 -3.46 2.72
C ALA A 230 -15.92 -2.45 2.71
N GLY A 231 -14.68 -2.94 2.84
CA GLY A 231 -13.47 -2.13 2.79
C GLY A 231 -12.21 -2.93 3.13
N GLY A 232 -11.05 -2.28 3.00
CA GLY A 232 -9.76 -2.84 3.38
C GLY A 232 -9.57 -2.86 4.90
N CYS A 233 -8.67 -3.69 5.39
CA CYS A 233 -8.36 -3.82 6.81
C CYS A 233 -7.98 -2.48 7.43
N LEU A 234 -8.60 -2.14 8.57
CA LEU A 234 -8.34 -0.90 9.33
C LEU A 234 -7.21 -1.05 10.35
N GLY A 235 -6.65 -2.25 10.52
CA GLY A 235 -5.65 -2.51 11.58
C GLY A 235 -6.19 -2.28 13.00
N CYS A 236 -7.49 -2.43 13.23
CA CYS A 236 -8.13 -2.14 14.51
C CYS A 236 -7.94 -3.24 15.57
N PHE A 237 -7.39 -4.38 15.20
CA PHE A 237 -7.19 -5.56 16.06
C PHE A 237 -8.44 -6.16 16.73
N GLY A 238 -9.64 -5.69 16.41
CA GLY A 238 -10.87 -6.22 16.98
C GLY A 238 -11.05 -7.72 16.75
N CYS A 239 -10.67 -8.21 15.58
CA CYS A 239 -10.72 -9.64 15.25
C CYS A 239 -9.74 -10.51 16.06
N ALA A 240 -8.63 -9.97 16.55
CA ALA A 240 -7.70 -10.71 17.41
C ALA A 240 -8.32 -11.04 18.78
N VAL A 241 -9.24 -10.20 19.26
CA VAL A 241 -9.90 -10.39 20.56
C VAL A 241 -11.21 -11.19 20.42
N THR A 242 -12.03 -10.85 19.42
CA THR A 242 -13.41 -11.35 19.29
C THR A 242 -13.55 -12.45 18.22
N GLY A 243 -12.54 -12.64 17.39
CA GLY A 243 -12.63 -13.46 16.17
C GLY A 243 -13.54 -12.86 15.08
N GLN A 244 -14.04 -11.64 15.26
CA GLN A 244 -14.96 -11.00 14.33
C GLN A 244 -14.40 -9.70 13.79
N CYS A 245 -14.60 -9.45 12.49
CA CYS A 245 -14.21 -8.19 11.87
C CYS A 245 -15.15 -7.05 12.28
N VAL A 246 -14.63 -5.82 12.32
CA VAL A 246 -15.44 -4.60 12.47
C VAL A 246 -16.41 -4.42 11.30
N TYR A 247 -16.01 -4.84 10.10
CA TYR A 247 -16.91 -4.96 8.97
C TYR A 247 -17.86 -6.13 9.15
N LYS A 248 -19.12 -5.94 8.78
CA LYS A 248 -20.17 -6.97 8.88
C LYS A 248 -20.51 -7.54 7.50
N ASP A 249 -19.49 -7.67 6.64
CA ASP A 249 -19.59 -8.23 5.29
C ASP A 249 -19.48 -9.76 5.26
N GLY A 250 -19.17 -10.40 6.40
CA GLY A 250 -19.03 -11.83 6.53
C GLY A 250 -17.67 -12.39 6.09
N PHE A 251 -16.70 -11.53 5.78
CA PHE A 251 -15.37 -11.99 5.34
C PHE A 251 -14.64 -12.80 6.42
N ASP A 252 -14.78 -12.46 7.68
CA ASP A 252 -14.19 -13.20 8.79
C ASP A 252 -14.72 -14.63 8.90
N ARG A 253 -15.99 -14.83 8.64
CA ARG A 253 -16.61 -16.16 8.57
C ARG A 253 -16.15 -16.92 7.32
N PHE A 254 -16.20 -16.27 6.16
CA PHE A 254 -15.71 -16.83 4.90
C PHE A 254 -14.24 -17.28 5.01
N LEU A 255 -13.38 -16.47 5.59
CA LEU A 255 -11.97 -16.77 5.81
C LEU A 255 -11.82 -18.04 6.65
N ARG A 256 -12.52 -18.15 7.78
CA ARG A 256 -12.43 -19.30 8.67
C ARG A 256 -12.97 -20.58 8.05
N GLU A 257 -14.15 -20.51 7.43
CA GLU A 257 -14.84 -21.70 6.95
C GLU A 257 -14.36 -22.17 5.58
N THR A 258 -13.85 -21.26 4.75
CA THR A 258 -13.48 -21.56 3.37
C THR A 258 -11.98 -21.63 3.14
N ILE A 259 -11.18 -20.78 3.81
CA ILE A 259 -9.76 -20.68 3.54
C ILE A 259 -8.94 -21.35 4.65
N GLN A 260 -9.17 -21.02 5.90
CA GLN A 260 -8.34 -21.49 7.03
C GLN A 260 -8.49 -22.99 7.35
N THR A 261 -9.46 -23.65 6.77
CA THR A 261 -9.65 -25.11 6.93
C THR A 261 -8.71 -25.92 6.05
N ALA A 262 -8.04 -25.31 5.09
CA ALA A 262 -7.15 -26.01 4.17
C ALA A 262 -5.83 -26.42 4.82
N ASP A 263 -5.25 -27.53 4.36
CA ASP A 263 -3.91 -27.99 4.75
C ASP A 263 -2.80 -27.14 4.16
N GLY A 264 -3.04 -26.51 3.01
CA GLY A 264 -2.06 -25.67 2.32
C GLY A 264 -2.69 -24.50 1.59
N PHE A 265 -1.94 -23.37 1.53
CA PHE A 265 -2.34 -22.15 0.85
C PHE A 265 -1.41 -21.82 -0.31
N VAL A 266 -2.00 -21.41 -1.41
CA VAL A 266 -1.29 -20.82 -2.54
C VAL A 266 -1.89 -19.46 -2.84
N TYR A 267 -1.07 -18.43 -2.88
CA TYR A 267 -1.46 -17.10 -3.30
C TYR A 267 -1.10 -16.90 -4.77
N ALA A 268 -2.11 -16.62 -5.61
CA ALA A 268 -1.96 -16.43 -7.04
C ALA A 268 -2.61 -15.08 -7.43
N PHE A 269 -1.80 -14.02 -7.39
CA PHE A 269 -2.25 -12.66 -7.62
C PHE A 269 -1.48 -12.00 -8.76
N THR A 270 -2.18 -11.14 -9.51
CA THR A 270 -1.54 -10.15 -10.40
C THR A 270 -1.23 -8.86 -9.64
N ILE A 271 -0.17 -8.21 -10.05
CA ILE A 271 0.29 -6.90 -9.57
C ILE A 271 -0.21 -5.84 -10.54
#